data_f28b95f7e2ae832478a4bd6d5d6373d9
#
_entry.id   f28b95f7e2ae832478a4bd6d5d6373d9
#
_cell.length_a   1.000
_cell.length_b   1.000
_cell.length_c   1.000
_cell.angle_alpha   90.00
_cell.angle_beta   90.00
_cell.angle_gamma   90.00
#
_symmetry.space_group_name_H-M   'P 1'
#
loop_
_entity.id
_entity.type
_entity.pdbx_description
1 polymer ?
#
loop_
_entity_poly.entity_id
_entity_poly.type
_entity_poly.pdbx_seq_one_letter_code
_entity_poly.pdbx_strand_id
1 'polypeptide(L)'
;LLSTVMRETLFRGQAACRPLIAKRGLSDSFVDPALRFLEGRGTDFSLNNRLRGLNIEDGRVVGLDFGDRPAALDDGDTVVLAVPPLAAAGLVPGLEVPGEFRAIVNGHFRLERKIEGFSFLGLSGGLGQWLFVRGGVASVTVSAADDLAEEDNASIAGRLWADVALALGLGDVPLPSHRIVKEKRATFAQTPEQEKRRPGARTGLKNLFLAGDWTTTGLPAT
;
A
#
# COMPACT_ATOMS: atom_id res chain seq x y z
N LEU A 1 2.11 18.15 -6.49
CA LEU A 1 2.30 16.71 -6.69
C LEU A 1 2.33 16.33 -8.18
N LEU A 2 1.28 16.61 -8.98
CA LEU A 2 1.25 16.26 -10.42
C LEU A 2 2.48 16.79 -11.17
N SER A 3 2.85 18.06 -10.97
CA SER A 3 4.03 18.64 -11.62
C SER A 3 5.33 17.90 -11.26
N THR A 4 5.45 17.41 -10.03
CA THR A 4 6.60 16.60 -9.60
C THR A 4 6.62 15.26 -10.34
N VAL A 5 5.47 14.57 -10.42
CA VAL A 5 5.36 13.32 -11.17
C VAL A 5 5.75 13.53 -12.64
N MET A 6 5.18 14.54 -13.30
CA MET A 6 5.50 14.85 -14.70
C MET A 6 6.99 15.14 -14.92
N ARG A 7 7.60 15.90 -14.01
CA ARG A 7 9.03 16.24 -14.07
C ARG A 7 9.92 15.01 -13.87
N GLU A 8 9.57 14.14 -12.91
CA GLU A 8 10.40 12.98 -12.57
C GLU A 8 10.19 11.79 -13.54
N THR A 9 9.14 11.80 -14.37
CA THR A 9 8.82 10.77 -15.35
C THR A 9 8.91 11.28 -16.78
N LEU A 10 7.83 11.85 -17.31
CA LEU A 10 7.70 12.21 -18.74
C LEU A 10 8.80 13.18 -19.22
N PHE A 11 9.18 14.15 -18.40
CA PHE A 11 10.21 15.12 -18.78
C PHE A 11 11.65 14.59 -18.64
N ARG A 12 11.84 13.41 -18.02
CA ARG A 12 13.13 12.70 -17.97
C ARG A 12 13.29 11.66 -19.08
N GLY A 13 12.28 11.49 -19.92
CA GLY A 13 12.33 10.62 -21.09
C GLY A 13 11.91 9.17 -20.81
N GLN A 14 11.98 8.35 -21.84
CA GLN A 14 11.42 7.00 -21.87
C GLN A 14 11.91 6.08 -20.72
N ALA A 15 13.17 6.18 -20.34
CA ALA A 15 13.73 5.32 -19.29
C ALA A 15 13.09 5.59 -17.92
N ALA A 16 12.76 6.84 -17.62
CA ALA A 16 12.12 7.23 -16.36
C ALA A 16 10.63 6.88 -16.30
N CYS A 17 10.01 6.62 -17.46
CA CYS A 17 8.61 6.18 -17.54
C CYS A 17 8.43 4.66 -17.46
N ARG A 18 9.52 3.89 -17.46
CA ARG A 18 9.42 2.43 -17.39
C ARG A 18 9.20 1.97 -15.95
N PRO A 19 8.08 1.30 -15.63
CA PRO A 19 7.87 0.75 -14.31
C PRO A 19 8.82 -0.41 -14.03
N LEU A 20 9.34 -0.46 -12.80
CA LEU A 20 10.06 -1.63 -12.30
C LEU A 20 9.06 -2.57 -11.64
N ILE A 21 8.91 -3.76 -12.22
CA ILE A 21 7.93 -4.74 -11.76
C ILE A 21 8.66 -5.95 -11.18
N ALA A 22 8.37 -6.28 -9.92
CA ALA A 22 8.92 -7.44 -9.25
C ALA A 22 8.42 -8.73 -9.92
N LYS A 23 9.33 -9.55 -10.49
CA LYS A 23 8.97 -10.77 -11.24
C LYS A 23 8.25 -11.81 -10.38
N ARG A 24 8.68 -12.03 -9.14
CA ARG A 24 8.11 -13.04 -8.22
C ARG A 24 7.20 -12.46 -7.15
N GLY A 25 7.23 -11.16 -6.94
CA GLY A 25 6.46 -10.45 -5.94
C GLY A 25 7.34 -9.55 -5.08
N LEU A 26 6.71 -8.67 -4.29
CA LEU A 26 7.43 -7.74 -3.42
C LEU A 26 8.10 -8.46 -2.25
N SER A 27 7.49 -9.51 -1.71
CA SER A 27 8.10 -10.31 -0.63
C SER A 27 9.45 -10.85 -1.08
N ASP A 28 9.48 -11.64 -2.15
CA ASP A 28 10.72 -12.23 -2.70
C ASP A 28 11.77 -11.21 -3.13
N SER A 29 11.33 -10.08 -3.68
CA SER A 29 12.23 -9.12 -4.33
C SER A 29 12.75 -8.04 -3.40
N PHE A 30 12.04 -7.76 -2.31
CA PHE A 30 12.37 -6.68 -1.40
C PHE A 30 12.29 -7.09 0.08
N VAL A 31 11.15 -7.60 0.56
CA VAL A 31 10.91 -7.82 2.00
C VAL A 31 11.85 -8.89 2.55
N ASP A 32 11.85 -10.08 1.94
CA ASP A 32 12.67 -11.20 2.43
C ASP A 32 14.18 -10.93 2.35
N PRO A 33 14.72 -10.29 1.30
CA PRO A 33 16.10 -9.84 1.29
C PRO A 33 16.42 -8.80 2.37
N ALA A 34 15.51 -7.84 2.62
CA ALA A 34 15.68 -6.84 3.65
C ALA A 34 15.70 -7.45 5.05
N LEU A 35 14.78 -8.38 5.33
CA LEU A 35 14.76 -9.10 6.60
C LEU A 35 16.07 -9.85 6.84
N ARG A 36 16.51 -10.67 5.88
CA ARG A 36 17.80 -11.39 5.99
C ARG A 36 19.00 -10.46 6.20
N PHE A 37 19.00 -9.31 5.53
CA PHE A 37 20.07 -8.32 5.70
C PHE A 37 20.10 -7.73 7.11
N LEU A 38 18.95 -7.44 7.69
CA LEU A 38 18.81 -6.88 9.03
C LEU A 38 19.11 -7.92 10.11
N GLU A 39 18.57 -9.14 9.98
CA GLU A 39 18.87 -10.28 10.86
C GLU A 39 20.38 -10.56 10.92
N GLY A 40 21.05 -10.52 9.79
CA GLY A 40 22.51 -10.67 9.72
C GLY A 40 23.30 -9.54 10.42
N ARG A 41 22.60 -8.48 10.87
CA ARG A 41 23.14 -7.38 11.68
C ARG A 41 22.67 -7.38 13.13
N GLY A 42 21.99 -8.45 13.55
CA GLY A 42 21.50 -8.59 14.92
C GLY A 42 20.18 -7.85 15.19
N THR A 43 19.41 -7.54 14.15
CA THR A 43 18.07 -6.94 14.33
C THR A 43 17.07 -8.03 14.68
N ASP A 44 16.31 -7.83 15.77
CA ASP A 44 15.22 -8.71 16.17
C ASP A 44 13.91 -8.31 15.48
N PHE A 45 13.16 -9.33 15.02
CA PHE A 45 11.83 -9.15 14.44
C PHE A 45 10.78 -9.84 15.29
N SER A 46 9.74 -9.11 15.65
CA SER A 46 8.59 -9.63 16.39
C SER A 46 7.32 -9.44 15.56
N LEU A 47 6.74 -10.54 15.11
CA LEU A 47 5.44 -10.56 14.41
C LEU A 47 4.30 -10.80 15.40
N ASN A 48 3.06 -10.46 14.96
CA ASN A 48 1.85 -10.59 15.77
C ASN A 48 1.91 -9.80 17.10
N ASN A 49 2.69 -8.73 17.12
CA ASN A 49 2.91 -7.88 18.27
C ASN A 49 2.33 -6.48 17.99
N ARG A 50 1.07 -6.27 18.30
CA ARG A 50 0.37 -5.02 18.02
C ARG A 50 0.72 -3.96 19.06
N LEU A 51 1.29 -2.84 18.63
CA LEU A 51 1.45 -1.65 19.46
C LEU A 51 0.07 -1.07 19.82
N ARG A 52 -0.19 -0.89 21.12
CA ARG A 52 -1.46 -0.40 21.69
C ARG A 52 -1.35 1.02 22.22
N GLY A 53 -0.15 1.44 22.65
CA GLY A 53 0.06 2.75 23.22
C GLY A 53 1.53 3.15 23.25
N LEU A 54 1.76 4.43 23.54
CA LEU A 54 3.06 5.02 23.78
C LEU A 54 3.07 5.62 25.18
N ASN A 55 4.06 5.27 26.00
CA ASN A 55 4.31 5.95 27.27
C ASN A 55 5.16 7.19 26.99
N ILE A 56 4.62 8.37 27.28
CA ILE A 56 5.25 9.64 26.96
C ILE A 56 5.50 10.43 28.23
N GLU A 57 6.75 10.80 28.46
CA GLU A 57 7.18 11.64 29.58
C GLU A 57 8.09 12.74 29.04
N ASP A 58 7.97 13.96 29.52
CA ASP A 58 8.78 15.13 29.18
C ASP A 58 8.99 15.35 27.66
N GLY A 59 7.96 15.05 26.85
CA GLY A 59 8.00 15.20 25.41
C GLY A 59 8.85 14.14 24.70
N ARG A 60 9.03 12.97 25.32
CA ARG A 60 9.77 11.82 24.80
C ARG A 60 8.96 10.53 24.99
N VAL A 61 9.04 9.61 24.04
CA VAL A 61 8.54 8.24 24.23
C VAL A 61 9.54 7.47 25.09
N VAL A 62 9.09 7.03 26.26
CA VAL A 62 9.90 6.25 27.22
C VAL A 62 9.53 4.78 27.24
N GLY A 63 8.46 4.39 26.56
CA GLY A 63 8.04 3.00 26.49
C GLY A 63 6.99 2.75 25.41
N LEU A 64 6.91 1.49 24.98
CA LEU A 64 5.98 0.97 24.01
C LEU A 64 5.06 -0.06 24.68
N ASP A 65 3.75 0.14 24.59
CA ASP A 65 2.76 -0.79 25.12
C ASP A 65 2.29 -1.76 24.04
N PHE A 66 2.64 -3.02 24.18
CA PHE A 66 2.14 -4.12 23.37
C PHE A 66 1.11 -4.99 24.11
N GLY A 67 0.60 -4.53 25.25
CA GLY A 67 -0.27 -5.28 26.15
C GLY A 67 0.55 -6.10 27.14
N ASP A 68 0.67 -7.40 26.90
CA ASP A 68 1.35 -8.31 27.83
C ASP A 68 2.89 -8.17 27.83
N ARG A 69 3.45 -7.38 26.92
CA ARG A 69 4.90 -7.19 26.75
C ARG A 69 5.25 -5.71 26.57
N PRO A 70 5.21 -4.91 27.66
CA PRO A 70 5.71 -3.53 27.57
C PRO A 70 7.22 -3.55 27.31
N ALA A 71 7.66 -2.62 26.46
CA ALA A 71 9.09 -2.39 26.21
C ALA A 71 9.47 -1.00 26.70
N ALA A 72 10.38 -0.93 27.66
CA ALA A 72 10.99 0.32 28.09
C ALA A 72 12.03 0.78 27.04
N LEU A 73 12.19 2.09 26.89
CA LEU A 73 13.16 2.70 25.98
C LEU A 73 14.22 3.46 26.78
N ASP A 74 15.47 3.34 26.35
CA ASP A 74 16.59 4.08 26.90
C ASP A 74 16.70 5.47 26.26
N ASP A 75 17.52 6.35 26.85
CA ASP A 75 17.72 7.73 26.37
C ASP A 75 18.23 7.82 24.93
N GLY A 76 18.99 6.83 24.47
CA GLY A 76 19.51 6.73 23.11
C GLY A 76 18.49 6.25 22.06
N ASP A 77 17.38 5.68 22.51
CA ASP A 77 16.44 5.02 21.61
C ASP A 77 15.61 6.00 20.78
N THR A 78 15.36 5.58 19.55
CA THR A 78 14.53 6.29 18.59
C THR A 78 13.41 5.38 18.10
N VAL A 79 12.19 5.90 18.06
CA VAL A 79 11.02 5.20 17.58
C VAL A 79 10.67 5.69 16.16
N VAL A 80 10.52 4.78 15.22
CA VAL A 80 9.95 5.05 13.90
C VAL A 80 8.59 4.39 13.81
N LEU A 81 7.53 5.18 13.77
CA LEU A 81 6.16 4.72 13.68
C LEU A 81 5.74 4.64 12.20
N ALA A 82 5.75 3.43 11.64
CA ALA A 82 5.44 3.15 10.24
C ALA A 82 4.08 2.43 10.11
N VAL A 83 3.03 3.01 10.69
CA VAL A 83 1.66 2.48 10.69
C VAL A 83 0.73 3.36 9.84
N PRO A 84 -0.48 2.87 9.46
CA PRO A 84 -1.46 3.70 8.75
C PRO A 84 -1.83 4.98 9.51
N PRO A 85 -2.24 6.05 8.81
CA PRO A 85 -2.44 7.38 9.41
C PRO A 85 -3.38 7.39 10.60
N LEU A 86 -4.54 6.73 10.52
CA LEU A 86 -5.49 6.69 11.64
C LEU A 86 -4.96 5.93 12.85
N ALA A 87 -4.14 4.91 12.64
CA ALA A 87 -3.47 4.22 13.74
C ALA A 87 -2.41 5.11 14.40
N ALA A 88 -1.65 5.86 13.61
CA ALA A 88 -0.70 6.83 14.14
C ALA A 88 -1.39 7.92 14.95
N ALA A 89 -2.50 8.50 14.46
CA ALA A 89 -3.29 9.50 15.18
C ALA A 89 -3.88 8.96 16.50
N GLY A 90 -4.23 7.66 16.55
CA GLY A 90 -4.67 7.02 17.79
C GLY A 90 -3.56 6.78 18.81
N LEU A 91 -2.29 6.73 18.37
CA LEU A 91 -1.13 6.48 19.23
C LEU A 91 -0.44 7.77 19.68
N VAL A 92 -0.47 8.82 18.87
CA VAL A 92 0.27 10.08 19.11
C VAL A 92 -0.71 11.19 19.43
N PRO A 93 -0.75 11.70 20.66
CA PRO A 93 -1.67 12.76 21.06
C PRO A 93 -1.51 14.01 20.18
N GLY A 94 -2.63 14.53 19.68
CA GLY A 94 -2.66 15.75 18.88
C GLY A 94 -2.09 15.64 17.46
N LEU A 95 -1.75 14.44 17.00
CA LEU A 95 -1.28 14.25 15.64
C LEU A 95 -2.42 14.39 14.63
N GLU A 96 -2.34 15.42 13.79
CA GLU A 96 -3.23 15.55 12.63
C GLU A 96 -2.74 14.69 11.48
N VAL A 97 -3.67 13.98 10.81
CA VAL A 97 -3.39 13.10 9.67
C VAL A 97 -4.49 13.23 8.61
N PRO A 98 -4.25 12.83 7.36
CA PRO A 98 -5.31 12.66 6.38
C PRO A 98 -6.36 11.66 6.89
N GLY A 99 -7.65 12.04 6.80
CA GLY A 99 -8.76 11.24 7.37
C GLY A 99 -9.82 10.82 6.36
N GLU A 100 -9.77 11.32 5.13
CA GLU A 100 -10.62 10.89 4.02
C GLU A 100 -9.85 9.91 3.13
N PHE A 101 -10.49 8.79 2.80
CA PHE A 101 -9.84 7.69 2.06
C PHE A 101 -10.56 7.37 0.77
N ARG A 102 -9.85 6.68 -0.14
CA ARG A 102 -10.39 6.09 -1.35
C ARG A 102 -10.17 4.59 -1.33
N ALA A 103 -11.17 3.86 -1.79
CA ALA A 103 -11.09 2.42 -1.89
C ALA A 103 -10.31 1.96 -3.13
N ILE A 104 -9.69 0.79 -2.99
CA ILE A 104 -9.16 0.01 -4.12
C ILE A 104 -9.83 -1.36 -4.09
N VAL A 105 -10.32 -1.80 -5.25
CA VAL A 105 -10.85 -3.14 -5.44
C VAL A 105 -9.90 -3.92 -6.33
N ASN A 106 -9.53 -5.12 -5.88
CA ASN A 106 -8.72 -6.05 -6.65
C ASN A 106 -9.49 -7.34 -6.93
N GLY A 107 -9.45 -7.81 -8.18
CA GLY A 107 -9.91 -9.13 -8.59
C GLY A 107 -8.72 -10.01 -8.94
N HIS A 108 -8.63 -11.19 -8.32
CA HIS A 108 -7.61 -12.19 -8.62
C HIS A 108 -8.27 -13.41 -9.23
N PHE A 109 -7.85 -13.79 -10.44
CA PHE A 109 -8.45 -14.85 -11.23
C PHE A 109 -7.42 -15.92 -11.56
N ARG A 110 -7.74 -17.20 -11.30
CA ARG A 110 -6.85 -18.29 -11.63
C ARG A 110 -7.00 -18.65 -13.11
N LEU A 111 -5.90 -18.53 -13.85
CA LEU A 111 -5.85 -18.89 -15.26
C LEU A 111 -5.62 -20.39 -15.44
N GLU A 112 -6.34 -21.03 -16.35
CA GLU A 112 -6.16 -22.44 -16.68
C GLU A 112 -4.84 -22.70 -17.40
N ARG A 113 -4.33 -21.69 -18.12
CA ARG A 113 -3.04 -21.75 -18.83
C ARG A 113 -2.14 -20.60 -18.42
N LYS A 114 -0.84 -20.82 -18.46
CA LYS A 114 0.14 -19.74 -18.31
C LYS A 114 0.03 -18.81 -19.52
N ILE A 115 0.01 -17.53 -19.26
CA ILE A 115 0.13 -16.48 -20.27
C ILE A 115 1.59 -16.02 -20.28
N GLU A 116 2.24 -16.15 -21.41
CA GLU A 116 3.62 -15.69 -21.61
C GLU A 116 3.62 -14.35 -22.35
N GLY A 117 4.72 -13.62 -22.24
CA GLY A 117 4.95 -12.42 -23.04
C GLY A 117 4.61 -11.10 -22.38
N PHE A 118 3.77 -11.05 -21.34
CA PHE A 118 3.59 -9.80 -20.58
C PHE A 118 3.26 -10.07 -19.10
N SER A 119 3.58 -9.09 -18.25
CA SER A 119 3.31 -9.16 -16.82
C SER A 119 2.48 -7.98 -16.31
N PHE A 120 2.28 -6.94 -17.13
CA PHE A 120 1.60 -5.72 -16.75
C PHE A 120 0.96 -5.01 -17.94
N LEU A 121 -0.29 -4.59 -17.81
CA LEU A 121 -1.06 -3.92 -18.85
C LEU A 121 -1.99 -2.87 -18.22
N GLY A 122 -2.00 -1.66 -18.76
CA GLY A 122 -3.04 -0.66 -18.51
C GLY A 122 -4.28 -0.99 -19.33
N LEU A 123 -5.45 -0.98 -18.73
CA LEU A 123 -6.73 -1.23 -19.38
C LEU A 123 -7.47 0.10 -19.62
N SER A 124 -8.23 0.16 -20.71
CA SER A 124 -9.04 1.31 -21.05
C SER A 124 -10.38 0.85 -21.60
N GLY A 125 -11.45 1.53 -21.23
CA GLY A 125 -12.80 1.27 -21.74
C GLY A 125 -13.61 0.25 -20.94
N GLY A 126 -13.01 -0.39 -19.92
CA GLY A 126 -13.67 -1.29 -18.98
C GLY A 126 -13.68 -0.76 -17.55
N LEU A 127 -14.04 -1.62 -16.61
CA LEU A 127 -14.00 -1.37 -15.17
C LEU A 127 -12.56 -1.47 -14.64
N GLY A 128 -11.82 -2.49 -15.09
CA GLY A 128 -10.43 -2.74 -14.72
C GLY A 128 -9.50 -1.65 -15.24
N GLN A 129 -8.52 -1.23 -14.45
CA GLN A 129 -7.55 -0.19 -14.83
C GLN A 129 -6.15 -0.75 -15.06
N TRP A 130 -5.71 -1.67 -14.21
CA TRP A 130 -4.40 -2.28 -14.28
C TRP A 130 -4.51 -3.79 -14.16
N LEU A 131 -3.91 -4.49 -15.11
CA LEU A 131 -3.87 -5.95 -15.11
C LEU A 131 -2.43 -6.44 -14.94
N PHE A 132 -2.23 -7.30 -13.95
CA PHE A 132 -0.99 -8.03 -13.72
C PHE A 132 -1.22 -9.51 -13.97
N VAL A 133 -0.30 -10.16 -14.68
CA VAL A 133 -0.31 -11.61 -14.86
C VAL A 133 0.97 -12.21 -14.29
N ARG A 134 0.81 -13.10 -13.31
CA ARG A 134 1.94 -13.75 -12.65
C ARG A 134 1.56 -15.15 -12.16
N GLY A 135 2.42 -16.14 -12.46
CA GLY A 135 2.28 -17.48 -11.90
C GLY A 135 0.95 -18.18 -12.16
N GLY A 136 0.27 -17.86 -13.29
CA GLY A 136 -1.04 -18.40 -13.59
C GLY A 136 -2.19 -17.68 -12.87
N VAL A 137 -1.95 -16.47 -12.35
CA VAL A 137 -2.98 -15.61 -11.77
C VAL A 137 -3.02 -14.28 -12.52
N ALA A 138 -4.21 -13.88 -12.97
CA ALA A 138 -4.49 -12.53 -13.44
C ALA A 138 -5.03 -11.71 -12.28
N SER A 139 -4.41 -10.58 -11.99
CA SER A 139 -4.80 -9.65 -10.94
C SER A 139 -5.16 -8.31 -11.55
N VAL A 140 -6.40 -7.90 -11.42
CA VAL A 140 -6.88 -6.62 -11.93
C VAL A 140 -7.23 -5.68 -10.78
N THR A 141 -6.85 -4.42 -10.94
CA THR A 141 -7.02 -3.38 -9.93
C THR A 141 -7.92 -2.27 -10.44
N VAL A 142 -8.80 -1.79 -9.57
CA VAL A 142 -9.63 -0.59 -9.75
C VAL A 142 -9.35 0.37 -8.62
N SER A 143 -8.86 1.56 -8.93
CA SER A 143 -8.59 2.62 -7.96
C SER A 143 -9.76 3.60 -7.87
N ALA A 144 -9.85 4.35 -6.76
CA ALA A 144 -10.98 5.24 -6.45
C ALA A 144 -12.33 4.51 -6.60
N ALA A 145 -12.39 3.30 -6.05
CA ALA A 145 -13.45 2.32 -6.22
C ALA A 145 -14.45 2.35 -5.06
N ASP A 146 -14.80 3.55 -4.55
CA ASP A 146 -15.61 3.69 -3.34
C ASP A 146 -16.99 3.05 -3.53
N ASP A 147 -17.71 3.39 -4.61
CA ASP A 147 -19.02 2.82 -4.92
C ASP A 147 -18.92 1.30 -5.21
N LEU A 148 -17.91 0.90 -5.99
CA LEU A 148 -17.67 -0.49 -6.33
C LEU A 148 -17.40 -1.36 -5.09
N ALA A 149 -16.76 -0.81 -4.08
CA ALA A 149 -16.47 -1.52 -2.84
C ALA A 149 -17.73 -1.88 -2.03
N GLU A 150 -18.87 -1.22 -2.30
CA GLU A 150 -20.16 -1.54 -1.66
C GLU A 150 -20.97 -2.59 -2.43
N GLU A 151 -20.62 -2.86 -3.71
CA GLU A 151 -21.31 -3.90 -4.51
C GLU A 151 -20.97 -5.34 -4.03
N ASP A 152 -21.77 -6.31 -4.44
CA ASP A 152 -21.49 -7.72 -4.15
C ASP A 152 -20.29 -8.26 -4.93
N ASN A 153 -19.60 -9.24 -4.35
CA ASN A 153 -18.38 -9.80 -4.94
C ASN A 153 -18.63 -10.56 -6.25
N ALA A 154 -19.78 -11.16 -6.45
CA ALA A 154 -20.08 -11.93 -7.66
C ALA A 154 -20.29 -10.99 -8.85
N SER A 155 -21.01 -9.88 -8.66
CA SER A 155 -21.18 -8.83 -9.67
C SER A 155 -19.82 -8.26 -10.08
N ILE A 156 -19.00 -7.87 -9.11
CA ILE A 156 -17.65 -7.33 -9.36
C ILE A 156 -16.80 -8.35 -10.13
N ALA A 157 -16.81 -9.63 -9.69
CA ALA A 157 -15.99 -10.66 -10.31
C ALA A 157 -16.34 -10.88 -11.77
N GLY A 158 -17.63 -10.95 -12.11
CA GLY A 158 -18.09 -11.12 -13.49
C GLY A 158 -17.63 -9.99 -14.42
N ARG A 159 -17.80 -8.76 -13.96
CA ARG A 159 -17.40 -7.55 -14.73
C ARG A 159 -15.88 -7.47 -14.92
N LEU A 160 -15.12 -7.69 -13.86
CA LEU A 160 -13.65 -7.67 -13.94
C LEU A 160 -13.11 -8.84 -14.77
N TRP A 161 -13.76 -10.01 -14.70
CA TRP A 161 -13.37 -11.14 -15.54
C TRP A 161 -13.58 -10.87 -17.01
N ALA A 162 -14.68 -10.22 -17.39
CA ALA A 162 -14.91 -9.83 -18.78
C ALA A 162 -13.77 -8.93 -19.32
N ASP A 163 -13.32 -7.94 -18.53
CA ASP A 163 -12.18 -7.08 -18.88
C ASP A 163 -10.87 -7.89 -19.01
N VAL A 164 -10.62 -8.81 -18.09
CA VAL A 164 -9.44 -9.68 -18.11
C VAL A 164 -9.46 -10.61 -19.33
N ALA A 165 -10.60 -11.26 -19.60
CA ALA A 165 -10.75 -12.17 -20.75
C ALA A 165 -10.53 -11.44 -22.07
N LEU A 166 -11.10 -10.24 -22.21
CA LEU A 166 -10.89 -9.38 -23.39
C LEU A 166 -9.41 -9.01 -23.53
N ALA A 167 -8.78 -8.49 -22.48
CA ALA A 167 -7.39 -8.04 -22.50
C ALA A 167 -6.39 -9.16 -22.81
N LEU A 168 -6.69 -10.39 -22.38
CA LEU A 168 -5.85 -11.57 -22.62
C LEU A 168 -6.21 -12.37 -23.87
N GLY A 169 -7.24 -11.95 -24.61
CA GLY A 169 -7.70 -12.65 -25.82
C GLY A 169 -8.17 -14.07 -25.54
N LEU A 170 -8.86 -14.31 -24.40
CA LEU A 170 -9.29 -15.65 -23.98
C LEU A 170 -10.58 -16.09 -24.68
N GLY A 171 -11.32 -15.15 -25.29
CA GLY A 171 -12.63 -15.41 -25.88
C GLY A 171 -13.74 -15.51 -24.80
N ASP A 172 -14.80 -16.21 -25.13
CA ASP A 172 -15.93 -16.44 -24.21
C ASP A 172 -15.59 -17.64 -23.32
N VAL A 173 -14.99 -17.35 -22.18
CA VAL A 173 -14.60 -18.34 -21.17
C VAL A 173 -15.33 -18.11 -19.86
N PRO A 174 -15.74 -19.17 -19.15
CA PRO A 174 -16.45 -19.03 -17.88
C PRO A 174 -15.59 -18.34 -16.83
N LEU A 175 -16.27 -17.75 -15.83
CA LEU A 175 -15.60 -17.15 -14.68
C LEU A 175 -14.83 -18.22 -13.90
N PRO A 176 -13.49 -18.11 -13.78
CA PRO A 176 -12.69 -19.12 -13.09
C PRO A 176 -12.75 -18.94 -11.56
N SER A 177 -12.02 -19.82 -10.86
CA SER A 177 -11.76 -19.61 -9.43
C SER A 177 -11.13 -18.22 -9.20
N HIS A 178 -11.72 -17.46 -8.30
CA HIS A 178 -11.34 -16.05 -8.10
C HIS A 178 -11.46 -15.61 -6.65
N ARG A 179 -10.87 -14.45 -6.37
CA ARG A 179 -11.01 -13.74 -5.10
C ARG A 179 -11.13 -12.23 -5.37
N ILE A 180 -12.14 -11.61 -4.76
CA ILE A 180 -12.28 -10.15 -4.72
C ILE A 180 -11.76 -9.65 -3.37
N VAL A 181 -10.92 -8.63 -3.40
CA VAL A 181 -10.36 -7.96 -2.22
C VAL A 181 -10.73 -6.49 -2.29
N LYS A 182 -11.39 -6.00 -1.26
CA LYS A 182 -11.83 -4.61 -1.13
C LYS A 182 -11.05 -3.95 -0.01
N GLU A 183 -10.14 -3.07 -0.34
CA GLU A 183 -9.46 -2.23 0.64
C GLU A 183 -10.14 -0.85 0.68
N LYS A 184 -11.03 -0.67 1.63
CA LYS A 184 -11.84 0.57 1.74
C LYS A 184 -11.03 1.80 2.15
N ARG A 185 -9.87 1.63 2.75
CA ARG A 185 -8.95 2.70 3.16
C ARG A 185 -7.58 2.51 2.54
N ALA A 186 -7.56 2.29 1.22
CA ALA A 186 -6.34 1.96 0.49
C ALA A 186 -5.35 3.13 0.44
N THR A 187 -5.84 4.32 0.10
CA THR A 187 -5.04 5.55 0.10
C THR A 187 -5.89 6.69 0.66
N PHE A 188 -5.25 7.73 1.22
CA PHE A 188 -6.03 8.93 1.53
C PHE A 188 -6.42 9.68 0.24
N ALA A 189 -7.55 10.37 0.28
CA ALA A 189 -8.02 11.19 -0.84
C ALA A 189 -7.02 12.32 -1.11
N GLN A 190 -6.45 12.38 -2.31
CA GLN A 190 -5.42 13.37 -2.64
C GLN A 190 -6.05 14.73 -3.01
N THR A 191 -6.92 15.25 -2.13
CA THR A 191 -7.47 16.59 -2.23
C THR A 191 -6.53 17.60 -1.59
N PRO A 192 -6.61 18.90 -1.95
CA PRO A 192 -5.80 19.94 -1.32
C PRO A 192 -5.94 19.99 0.21
N GLU A 193 -7.14 19.67 0.73
CA GLU A 193 -7.45 19.65 2.16
C GLU A 193 -6.72 18.51 2.86
N GLN A 194 -6.76 17.31 2.29
CA GLN A 194 -6.09 16.13 2.86
C GLN A 194 -4.58 16.22 2.71
N GLU A 195 -4.10 16.79 1.60
CA GLU A 195 -2.66 17.02 1.40
C GLU A 195 -2.06 17.96 2.46
N LYS A 196 -2.79 18.98 2.90
CA LYS A 196 -2.36 19.88 3.98
C LYS A 196 -2.24 19.19 5.34
N ARG A 197 -2.96 18.08 5.53
CA ARG A 197 -2.94 17.28 6.77
C ARG A 197 -1.82 16.26 6.83
N ARG A 198 -1.00 16.16 5.80
CA ARG A 198 0.17 15.27 5.83
C ARG A 198 1.22 15.81 6.78
N PRO A 199 1.54 15.11 7.87
CA PRO A 199 2.60 15.54 8.76
C PRO A 199 3.98 15.31 8.14
N GLY A 200 4.97 16.02 8.62
CA GLY A 200 6.38 15.71 8.35
C GLY A 200 6.82 14.43 9.04
N ALA A 201 7.99 13.92 8.68
CA ALA A 201 8.58 12.74 9.34
C ALA A 201 8.91 13.00 10.82
N ARG A 202 9.25 14.22 11.22
CA ARG A 202 9.52 14.60 12.62
C ARG A 202 8.22 14.97 13.33
N THR A 203 8.02 14.43 14.52
CA THR A 203 6.90 14.80 15.40
C THR A 203 7.34 15.88 16.41
N GLY A 204 6.39 16.32 17.25
CA GLY A 204 6.72 17.15 18.43
C GLY A 204 7.44 16.39 19.54
N LEU A 205 7.54 15.05 19.47
CA LEU A 205 8.26 14.23 20.44
C LEU A 205 9.73 14.08 20.04
N LYS A 206 10.62 14.14 21.02
CA LYS A 206 12.08 14.22 20.80
C LYS A 206 12.67 13.03 20.05
N ASN A 207 12.09 11.85 20.23
CA ASN A 207 12.59 10.58 19.68
C ASN A 207 11.59 9.80 18.85
N LEU A 208 10.47 10.43 18.40
CA LEU A 208 9.46 9.79 17.58
C LEU A 208 9.45 10.37 16.17
N PHE A 209 9.58 9.48 15.21
CA PHE A 209 9.49 9.79 13.79
C PHE A 209 8.35 9.01 13.14
N LEU A 210 7.78 9.59 12.08
CA LEU A 210 6.74 8.96 11.27
C LEU A 210 7.32 8.50 9.94
N ALA A 211 6.89 7.34 9.47
CA ALA A 211 7.20 6.84 8.15
C ALA A 211 5.93 6.30 7.46
N GLY A 212 5.81 6.55 6.18
CA GLY A 212 4.70 6.11 5.34
C GLY A 212 4.44 7.08 4.19
N ASP A 213 3.73 6.61 3.20
CA ASP A 213 3.33 7.39 2.03
C ASP A 213 2.36 8.54 2.35
N TRP A 214 1.69 8.47 3.49
CA TRP A 214 0.81 9.51 4.02
C TRP A 214 1.55 10.67 4.72
N THR A 215 2.86 10.58 4.92
CA THR A 215 3.68 11.69 5.41
C THR A 215 4.09 12.62 4.26
N THR A 216 4.54 13.83 4.56
CA THR A 216 4.96 14.82 3.54
C THR A 216 6.26 14.38 2.86
N THR A 217 6.13 13.51 1.86
CA THR A 217 7.26 12.98 1.07
C THR A 217 7.57 13.82 -0.17
N GLY A 218 6.66 14.74 -0.55
CA GLY A 218 6.72 15.47 -1.83
C GLY A 218 6.23 14.63 -3.03
N LEU A 219 5.84 13.37 -2.79
CA LEU A 219 5.27 12.46 -3.78
C LEU A 219 3.81 12.11 -3.44
N PRO A 220 2.98 11.72 -4.42
CA PRO A 220 1.66 11.18 -4.16
C PRO A 220 1.74 9.93 -3.27
N ALA A 221 0.73 9.73 -2.43
CA ALA A 221 0.51 8.44 -1.77
C ALA A 221 0.02 7.40 -2.76
N THR A 222 0.50 6.21 -2.67
CA THR A 222 0.10 5.11 -3.56
C THR A 222 -0.04 3.79 -2.81
#